data_6d28eb8c4ef9f209503c23e770f7fec7
#
_entry.id   6d28eb8c4ef9f209503c23e770f7fec7
#
_cell.length_a   1.000
_cell.length_b   1.000
_cell.length_c   1.000
_cell.angle_alpha   90.00
_cell.angle_beta   90.00
_cell.angle_gamma   90.00
#
_symmetry.space_group_name_H-M   'P 1'
#
loop_
_entity.id
_entity.type
_entity.pdbx_description
1 polymer ?
#
loop_
_entity_poly.entity_id
_entity_poly.type
_entity_poly.pdbx_seq_one_letter_code
_entity_poly.pdbx_strand_id
1 'polypeptide(L)'
;VIGAVFMAQSMTEIMGGMQALTNTLALSLLLVGLLMLPVVLFFASRMVRPITRMRTVALTMAGGDLTARAEDSSNDEYGELGRALNYLSSELGSTISSLQMERNRLQSLINGLSEGIIAVDAKGATTLINPAVYGLLNLQSTDDNVRAAAPDVFAMFDQALSSAQAVKKTVWQGDVALHISVSPLLLQSGEVTGCVGIVSDVTSAERLEQTRRDYVANVSHELRTPLTAMRALIEPLRDGLVKTEEQRQQIYDVVLRETMRLSRLVNDMLELSRLQSGTASLSRSVFAPLPLFNLIHETYSAYAEDYQQTFVYDVPEDLPSVWGNPDRTQQVLIVLLDNAFKYTPEGGVVTLSACAEGDVVRVRVRDTGVGIPAADLPHVFDRFYKVDKSHHSKGTGLGLAIAYEIMKHLGEEMSVTSEPGRGSCFTFTLHIAQGSAERTAELPKAPA
;
A
#
# COMPACT_ATOMS: atom_id res chain seq x y z
N VAL A 1 -24.82 -124.05 -61.32
CA VAL A 1 -24.96 -122.90 -62.21
C VAL A 1 -25.26 -121.68 -61.30
N ILE A 2 -24.39 -120.79 -61.29
CA ILE A 2 -24.53 -119.50 -60.55
C ILE A 2 -24.97 -118.50 -61.56
N GLY A 3 -26.15 -117.97 -61.48
CA GLY A 3 -26.66 -116.89 -62.32
C GLY A 3 -26.34 -115.52 -61.69
N ALA A 4 -25.59 -114.73 -62.41
CA ALA A 4 -25.32 -113.31 -62.05
C ALA A 4 -26.50 -112.49 -62.53
N VAL A 5 -27.18 -111.73 -61.70
CA VAL A 5 -28.23 -110.79 -62.01
C VAL A 5 -27.53 -109.41 -62.26
N PHE A 6 -27.51 -109.05 -63.53
CA PHE A 6 -27.07 -107.67 -63.87
C PHE A 6 -28.27 -106.70 -63.80
N MET A 7 -28.26 -105.88 -62.80
CA MET A 7 -29.18 -104.72 -62.78
C MET A 7 -28.58 -103.57 -63.67
N ALA A 8 -29.09 -103.38 -64.80
CA ALA A 8 -28.74 -102.22 -65.61
C ALA A 8 -29.72 -101.10 -65.33
N GLN A 9 -29.30 -100.13 -64.58
CA GLN A 9 -30.04 -98.89 -64.34
C GLN A 9 -29.72 -97.93 -65.49
N SER A 10 -30.73 -97.37 -66.07
CA SER A 10 -30.46 -96.45 -67.20
C SER A 10 -29.72 -95.16 -66.74
N MET A 11 -28.71 -94.74 -67.42
CA MET A 11 -27.88 -93.54 -67.12
C MET A 11 -28.75 -92.30 -67.00
N THR A 12 -29.93 -92.26 -67.66
CA THR A 12 -30.93 -91.19 -67.56
C THR A 12 -31.62 -91.11 -66.17
N GLU A 13 -31.90 -92.28 -65.50
CA GLU A 13 -32.48 -92.30 -64.23
C GLU A 13 -31.50 -91.90 -63.12
N ILE A 14 -30.21 -92.28 -63.30
CA ILE A 14 -29.12 -91.83 -62.34
C ILE A 14 -28.88 -90.36 -62.48
N MET A 15 -28.80 -89.80 -63.67
CA MET A 15 -28.67 -88.36 -63.93
C MET A 15 -29.91 -87.57 -63.45
N GLY A 16 -31.10 -88.07 -63.62
CA GLY A 16 -32.35 -87.50 -63.09
C GLY A 16 -32.38 -87.42 -61.58
N GLY A 17 -31.92 -88.53 -60.92
CA GLY A 17 -31.82 -88.62 -59.44
C GLY A 17 -30.73 -87.66 -58.89
N MET A 18 -29.57 -87.56 -59.58
CA MET A 18 -28.54 -86.61 -59.21
C MET A 18 -28.98 -85.11 -59.37
N GLN A 19 -29.74 -84.82 -60.43
CA GLN A 19 -30.27 -83.51 -60.67
C GLN A 19 -31.38 -83.13 -59.67
N ALA A 20 -32.20 -84.03 -59.31
CA ALA A 20 -33.19 -83.85 -58.23
C ALA A 20 -32.52 -83.65 -56.86
N LEU A 21 -31.43 -84.39 -56.58
CA LEU A 21 -30.66 -84.28 -55.34
C LEU A 21 -29.93 -82.93 -55.32
N THR A 22 -29.30 -82.46 -56.41
CA THR A 22 -28.65 -81.15 -56.52
C THR A 22 -29.66 -80.05 -56.35
N ASN A 23 -30.84 -80.13 -56.92
CA ASN A 23 -31.88 -79.10 -56.81
C ASN A 23 -32.43 -79.03 -55.37
N THR A 24 -32.65 -80.16 -54.71
CA THR A 24 -33.09 -80.24 -53.32
C THR A 24 -32.03 -79.70 -52.37
N LEU A 25 -30.76 -80.01 -52.62
CA LEU A 25 -29.67 -79.46 -51.86
C LEU A 25 -29.55 -77.94 -52.07
N ALA A 26 -29.64 -77.49 -53.29
CA ALA A 26 -29.60 -76.03 -53.61
C ALA A 26 -30.78 -75.31 -52.98
N LEU A 27 -32.00 -75.87 -53.10
CA LEU A 27 -33.18 -75.28 -52.44
C LEU A 27 -33.11 -75.29 -50.92
N SER A 28 -32.58 -76.34 -50.28
CA SER A 28 -32.40 -76.44 -48.85
C SER A 28 -31.31 -75.41 -48.37
N LEU A 29 -30.21 -75.28 -49.10
CA LEU A 29 -29.19 -74.27 -48.80
C LEU A 29 -29.74 -72.85 -48.92
N LEU A 30 -30.55 -72.59 -49.95
CA LEU A 30 -31.18 -71.28 -50.14
C LEU A 30 -32.20 -71.01 -49.04
N LEU A 31 -32.96 -72.00 -48.61
CA LEU A 31 -33.95 -71.89 -47.51
C LEU A 31 -33.25 -71.63 -46.16
N VAL A 32 -32.18 -72.37 -45.87
CA VAL A 32 -31.34 -72.16 -44.69
C VAL A 32 -30.73 -70.82 -44.69
N GLY A 33 -30.14 -70.33 -45.85
CA GLY A 33 -29.59 -69.03 -46.03
C GLY A 33 -30.61 -67.94 -45.77
N LEU A 34 -31.82 -68.07 -46.34
CA LEU A 34 -32.91 -67.10 -46.14
C LEU A 34 -33.43 -67.10 -44.69
N LEU A 35 -33.41 -68.21 -43.99
CA LEU A 35 -33.82 -68.31 -42.60
C LEU A 35 -32.73 -67.79 -41.65
N MET A 36 -31.46 -67.97 -42.03
CA MET A 36 -30.32 -67.44 -41.24
C MET A 36 -30.08 -65.94 -41.38
N LEU A 37 -30.41 -65.34 -42.55
CA LEU A 37 -30.19 -63.94 -42.84
C LEU A 37 -30.82 -63.01 -41.76
N PRO A 38 -32.10 -63.10 -41.37
CA PRO A 38 -32.69 -62.28 -40.34
C PRO A 38 -32.06 -62.51 -38.96
N VAL A 39 -31.60 -63.72 -38.67
CA VAL A 39 -30.89 -64.02 -37.41
C VAL A 39 -29.55 -63.28 -37.34
N VAL A 40 -28.75 -63.38 -38.42
CA VAL A 40 -27.47 -62.65 -38.51
C VAL A 40 -27.66 -61.16 -38.46
N LEU A 41 -28.64 -60.61 -39.20
CA LEU A 41 -28.95 -59.18 -39.16
C LEU A 41 -29.43 -58.72 -37.76
N PHE A 42 -30.21 -59.54 -37.06
CA PHE A 42 -30.65 -59.29 -35.70
C PHE A 42 -29.46 -59.24 -34.74
N PHE A 43 -28.56 -60.23 -34.75
CA PHE A 43 -27.35 -60.22 -33.94
C PHE A 43 -26.41 -59.08 -34.25
N ALA A 44 -26.18 -58.82 -35.56
CA ALA A 44 -25.34 -57.70 -36.00
C ALA A 44 -25.90 -56.36 -35.50
N SER A 45 -27.21 -56.14 -35.58
CA SER A 45 -27.82 -54.91 -35.06
C SER A 45 -27.76 -54.77 -33.53
N ARG A 46 -27.89 -55.91 -32.81
CA ARG A 46 -27.92 -55.89 -31.35
C ARG A 46 -26.53 -55.89 -30.72
N MET A 47 -25.51 -56.43 -31.36
CA MET A 47 -24.13 -56.51 -30.80
C MET A 47 -23.17 -55.44 -31.41
N VAL A 48 -23.17 -55.21 -32.68
CA VAL A 48 -22.18 -54.37 -33.34
C VAL A 48 -22.52 -52.87 -33.28
N ARG A 49 -23.80 -52.51 -33.44
CA ARG A 49 -24.24 -51.11 -33.42
C ARG A 49 -23.99 -50.40 -32.10
N PRO A 50 -24.30 -50.94 -30.89
CA PRO A 50 -24.00 -50.31 -29.62
C PRO A 50 -22.50 -50.06 -29.43
N ILE A 51 -21.63 -51.02 -29.72
CA ILE A 51 -20.18 -50.89 -29.63
C ILE A 51 -19.67 -49.76 -30.55
N THR A 52 -20.19 -49.70 -31.78
CA THR A 52 -19.78 -48.63 -32.71
C THR A 52 -20.21 -47.25 -32.20
N ARG A 53 -21.40 -47.10 -31.64
CA ARG A 53 -21.87 -45.84 -31.01
C ARG A 53 -20.99 -45.47 -29.83
N MET A 54 -20.68 -46.39 -28.93
CA MET A 54 -19.80 -46.14 -27.79
C MET A 54 -18.38 -45.72 -28.21
N ARG A 55 -17.84 -46.40 -29.23
CA ARG A 55 -16.56 -45.98 -29.83
C ARG A 55 -16.62 -44.54 -30.37
N THR A 56 -17.69 -44.16 -31.06
CA THR A 56 -17.84 -42.79 -31.54
C THR A 56 -17.92 -41.81 -30.39
N VAL A 57 -18.71 -42.05 -29.36
CA VAL A 57 -18.79 -41.21 -28.16
C VAL A 57 -17.43 -41.10 -27.47
N ALA A 58 -16.73 -42.23 -27.28
CA ALA A 58 -15.39 -42.19 -26.68
C ALA A 58 -14.37 -41.39 -27.46
N LEU A 59 -14.42 -41.45 -28.82
CA LEU A 59 -13.56 -40.65 -29.67
C LEU A 59 -13.92 -39.15 -29.64
N THR A 60 -15.22 -38.82 -29.54
CA THR A 60 -15.69 -37.45 -29.35
C THR A 60 -15.22 -36.87 -28.03
N MET A 61 -15.32 -37.68 -26.93
CA MET A 61 -14.77 -37.29 -25.61
C MET A 61 -13.26 -37.10 -25.66
N ALA A 62 -12.51 -37.98 -26.35
CA ALA A 62 -11.07 -37.85 -26.50
C ALA A 62 -10.70 -36.61 -27.32
N GLY A 63 -11.57 -36.13 -28.22
CA GLY A 63 -11.45 -34.88 -28.96
C GLY A 63 -11.76 -33.61 -28.13
N GLY A 64 -12.12 -33.78 -26.82
CA GLY A 64 -12.38 -32.67 -25.89
C GLY A 64 -13.86 -32.37 -25.64
N ASP A 65 -14.79 -32.99 -26.35
CA ASP A 65 -16.23 -32.83 -26.09
C ASP A 65 -16.71 -33.83 -25.00
N LEU A 66 -16.58 -33.41 -23.75
CA LEU A 66 -17.04 -34.21 -22.58
C LEU A 66 -18.55 -34.09 -22.34
N THR A 67 -19.30 -33.41 -23.21
CA THR A 67 -20.78 -33.35 -23.10
C THR A 67 -21.45 -34.52 -23.78
N ALA A 68 -20.76 -35.19 -24.72
CA ALA A 68 -21.27 -36.41 -25.37
C ALA A 68 -21.62 -37.49 -24.34
N ARG A 69 -22.72 -38.21 -24.55
CA ARG A 69 -23.18 -39.30 -23.66
C ARG A 69 -23.39 -40.58 -24.45
N ALA A 70 -22.95 -41.67 -23.85
CA ALA A 70 -23.27 -43.01 -24.33
C ALA A 70 -24.69 -43.41 -23.87
N GLU A 71 -25.34 -44.29 -24.68
CA GLU A 71 -26.63 -44.88 -24.33
C GLU A 71 -26.45 -45.82 -23.10
N ASP A 72 -27.13 -45.53 -22.00
CA ASP A 72 -27.00 -46.24 -20.72
C ASP A 72 -28.30 -46.87 -20.23
N SER A 73 -29.35 -46.83 -21.04
CA SER A 73 -30.68 -47.32 -20.72
C SER A 73 -30.84 -48.84 -20.75
N SER A 74 -29.86 -49.60 -21.31
CA SER A 74 -29.88 -51.05 -21.37
C SER A 74 -29.45 -51.68 -20.02
N ASN A 75 -30.12 -52.78 -19.64
CA ASN A 75 -29.79 -53.56 -18.43
C ASN A 75 -28.78 -54.69 -18.70
N ASP A 76 -28.06 -54.60 -19.81
CA ASP A 76 -27.00 -55.52 -20.22
C ASP A 76 -25.61 -54.95 -20.00
N GLU A 77 -24.57 -55.70 -20.37
CA GLU A 77 -23.16 -55.31 -20.28
C GLU A 77 -22.85 -54.04 -21.08
N TYR A 78 -23.62 -53.74 -22.13
CA TYR A 78 -23.47 -52.52 -22.92
C TYR A 78 -23.99 -51.29 -22.17
N GLY A 79 -25.12 -51.44 -21.45
CA GLY A 79 -25.62 -50.34 -20.60
C GLY A 79 -24.70 -50.06 -19.41
N GLU A 80 -24.05 -51.08 -18.84
CA GLU A 80 -23.06 -50.92 -17.78
C GLU A 80 -21.82 -50.15 -18.32
N LEU A 81 -21.32 -50.55 -19.49
CA LEU A 81 -20.22 -49.83 -20.15
C LEU A 81 -20.58 -48.39 -20.51
N GLY A 82 -21.83 -48.15 -20.96
CA GLY A 82 -22.33 -46.78 -21.21
C GLY A 82 -22.33 -45.92 -19.94
N ARG A 83 -22.82 -46.49 -18.81
CA ARG A 83 -22.77 -45.80 -17.49
C ARG A 83 -21.36 -45.52 -17.04
N ALA A 84 -20.41 -46.46 -17.17
CA ALA A 84 -19.01 -46.26 -16.83
C ALA A 84 -18.37 -45.17 -17.67
N LEU A 85 -18.64 -45.13 -18.99
CA LEU A 85 -18.13 -44.11 -19.89
C LEU A 85 -18.70 -42.72 -19.56
N ASN A 86 -20.01 -42.63 -19.26
CA ASN A 86 -20.66 -41.39 -18.84
C ASN A 86 -20.12 -40.89 -17.49
N TYR A 87 -19.85 -41.77 -16.53
CA TYR A 87 -19.23 -41.44 -15.26
C TYR A 87 -17.80 -40.86 -15.44
N LEU A 88 -16.96 -41.55 -16.23
CA LEU A 88 -15.60 -41.04 -16.55
C LEU A 88 -15.63 -39.65 -17.21
N SER A 89 -16.55 -39.45 -18.16
CA SER A 89 -16.71 -38.15 -18.79
C SER A 89 -17.11 -37.05 -17.82
N SER A 90 -18.03 -37.37 -16.90
CA SER A 90 -18.46 -36.41 -15.86
C SER A 90 -17.32 -36.08 -14.92
N GLU A 91 -16.56 -37.07 -14.46
CA GLU A 91 -15.44 -36.91 -13.52
C GLU A 91 -14.29 -36.10 -14.16
N LEU A 92 -13.94 -36.43 -15.42
CA LEU A 92 -12.94 -35.64 -16.18
C LEU A 92 -13.38 -34.19 -16.39
N GLY A 93 -14.65 -33.99 -16.78
CA GLY A 93 -15.22 -32.66 -16.94
C GLY A 93 -15.19 -31.83 -15.67
N SER A 94 -15.56 -32.47 -14.53
CA SER A 94 -15.49 -31.84 -13.20
C SER A 94 -14.06 -31.46 -12.81
N THR A 95 -13.11 -32.39 -13.04
CA THR A 95 -11.68 -32.16 -12.71
C THR A 95 -11.09 -31.02 -13.56
N ILE A 96 -11.35 -31.00 -14.86
CA ILE A 96 -10.87 -29.94 -15.75
C ILE A 96 -11.49 -28.60 -15.35
N SER A 97 -12.80 -28.56 -15.09
CA SER A 97 -13.48 -27.33 -14.64
C SER A 97 -12.92 -26.82 -13.31
N SER A 98 -12.66 -27.72 -12.36
CA SER A 98 -12.05 -27.38 -11.07
C SER A 98 -10.64 -26.81 -11.24
N LEU A 99 -9.81 -27.41 -12.09
CA LEU A 99 -8.46 -26.92 -12.38
C LEU A 99 -8.49 -25.56 -13.08
N GLN A 100 -9.42 -25.35 -14.02
CA GLN A 100 -9.60 -24.05 -14.67
C GLN A 100 -10.06 -22.98 -13.68
N MET A 101 -11.00 -23.31 -12.80
CA MET A 101 -11.47 -22.39 -11.77
C MET A 101 -10.35 -22.02 -10.81
N GLU A 102 -9.55 -22.97 -10.35
CA GLU A 102 -8.40 -22.73 -9.47
C GLU A 102 -7.34 -21.85 -10.16
N ARG A 103 -7.01 -22.16 -11.42
CA ARG A 103 -6.10 -21.33 -12.23
C ARG A 103 -6.61 -19.90 -12.37
N ASN A 104 -7.90 -19.71 -12.72
CA ASN A 104 -8.50 -18.39 -12.86
C ASN A 104 -8.52 -17.63 -11.53
N ARG A 105 -8.78 -18.34 -10.43
CA ARG A 105 -8.72 -17.77 -9.07
C ARG A 105 -7.33 -17.26 -8.73
N LEU A 106 -6.29 -18.07 -8.96
CA LEU A 106 -4.90 -17.67 -8.74
C LEU A 106 -4.51 -16.45 -9.61
N GLN A 107 -4.90 -16.46 -10.88
CA GLN A 107 -4.68 -15.34 -11.78
C GLN A 107 -5.37 -14.05 -11.29
N SER A 108 -6.61 -14.18 -10.83
CA SER A 108 -7.36 -13.04 -10.29
C SER A 108 -6.73 -12.50 -9.00
N LEU A 109 -6.23 -13.37 -8.13
CA LEU A 109 -5.50 -12.97 -6.93
C LEU A 109 -4.22 -12.19 -7.27
N ILE A 110 -3.41 -12.71 -8.21
CA ILE A 110 -2.18 -12.04 -8.66
C ILE A 110 -2.50 -10.68 -9.29
N ASN A 111 -3.54 -10.60 -10.11
CA ASN A 111 -3.94 -9.36 -10.76
C ASN A 111 -4.55 -8.32 -9.79
N GLY A 112 -5.11 -8.77 -8.67
CA GLY A 112 -5.69 -7.91 -7.64
C GLY A 112 -4.68 -7.36 -6.63
N LEU A 113 -3.40 -7.81 -6.68
CA LEU A 113 -2.37 -7.28 -5.81
C LEU A 113 -1.96 -5.86 -6.24
N SER A 114 -1.74 -4.99 -5.27
CA SER A 114 -1.18 -3.65 -5.50
C SER A 114 0.32 -3.67 -5.77
N GLU A 115 0.99 -4.75 -5.42
CA GLU A 115 2.40 -4.98 -5.73
C GLU A 115 2.58 -5.48 -7.17
N GLY A 116 3.59 -4.98 -7.84
CA GLY A 116 3.99 -5.45 -9.17
C GLY A 116 4.68 -6.81 -9.08
N ILE A 117 4.21 -7.78 -9.86
CA ILE A 117 4.81 -9.11 -9.94
C ILE A 117 5.28 -9.35 -11.37
N ILE A 118 6.56 -9.70 -11.51
CA ILE A 118 7.20 -10.09 -12.76
C ILE A 118 7.83 -11.47 -12.56
N ALA A 119 7.55 -12.42 -13.44
CA ALA A 119 8.26 -13.68 -13.47
C ALA A 119 8.95 -13.89 -14.82
N VAL A 120 10.17 -14.46 -14.78
CA VAL A 120 10.93 -14.82 -15.95
C VAL A 120 11.35 -16.28 -15.88
N ASP A 121 11.50 -16.92 -17.03
CA ASP A 121 12.08 -18.27 -17.13
C ASP A 121 13.60 -18.29 -16.99
N ALA A 122 14.20 -19.47 -17.04
CA ALA A 122 15.66 -19.65 -16.98
C ALA A 122 16.45 -18.95 -18.10
N LYS A 123 15.77 -18.58 -19.20
CA LYS A 123 16.37 -17.82 -20.31
C LYS A 123 16.18 -16.32 -20.18
N GLY A 124 15.50 -15.86 -19.12
CA GLY A 124 15.15 -14.46 -18.90
C GLY A 124 13.95 -13.97 -19.69
N ALA A 125 13.20 -14.87 -20.36
CA ALA A 125 11.97 -14.50 -21.04
C ALA A 125 10.84 -14.31 -20.02
N THR A 126 10.06 -13.25 -20.16
CA THR A 126 8.96 -12.92 -19.26
C THR A 126 7.82 -13.93 -19.39
N THR A 127 7.44 -14.58 -18.29
CA THR A 127 6.37 -15.58 -18.24
C THR A 127 5.10 -15.06 -17.57
N LEU A 128 5.23 -14.04 -16.69
CA LEU A 128 4.11 -13.43 -15.99
C LEU A 128 4.41 -11.96 -15.68
N ILE A 129 3.43 -11.11 -15.91
CA ILE A 129 3.39 -9.72 -15.42
C ILE A 129 1.96 -9.44 -14.96
N ASN A 130 1.79 -8.90 -13.77
CA ASN A 130 0.48 -8.43 -13.32
C ASN A 130 0.26 -6.94 -13.68
N PRO A 131 -1.00 -6.46 -13.70
CA PRO A 131 -1.32 -5.08 -14.09
C PRO A 131 -0.65 -4.00 -13.23
N ALA A 132 -0.36 -4.27 -11.96
CA ALA A 132 0.26 -3.31 -11.05
C ALA A 132 1.67 -2.86 -11.51
N VAL A 133 2.42 -3.72 -12.21
CA VAL A 133 3.75 -3.39 -12.74
C VAL A 133 3.72 -2.17 -13.64
N TYR A 134 2.73 -2.08 -14.52
CA TYR A 134 2.62 -0.97 -15.47
C TYR A 134 2.42 0.37 -14.77
N GLY A 135 1.57 0.41 -13.72
CA GLY A 135 1.36 1.61 -12.91
C GLY A 135 2.58 2.00 -12.10
N LEU A 136 3.21 1.03 -11.41
CA LEU A 136 4.37 1.27 -10.55
C LEU A 136 5.61 1.72 -11.34
N LEU A 137 5.85 1.14 -12.49
CA LEU A 137 7.00 1.49 -13.36
C LEU A 137 6.68 2.62 -14.34
N ASN A 138 5.48 3.20 -14.27
CA ASN A 138 4.99 4.24 -15.19
C ASN A 138 5.10 3.83 -16.68
N LEU A 139 4.74 2.58 -16.98
CA LEU A 139 4.74 2.00 -18.31
C LEU A 139 3.33 2.04 -18.90
N GLN A 140 3.23 2.09 -20.23
CA GLN A 140 1.94 1.92 -20.90
C GLN A 140 1.56 0.43 -20.92
N SER A 141 0.29 0.11 -20.68
CA SER A 141 -0.21 -1.28 -20.68
C SER A 141 -0.13 -1.98 -22.06
N THR A 142 0.23 -1.22 -23.10
CA THR A 142 0.46 -1.69 -24.49
C THR A 142 1.93 -1.95 -24.81
N ASP A 143 2.85 -1.77 -23.83
CA ASP A 143 4.26 -2.07 -24.06
C ASP A 143 4.46 -3.59 -24.11
N ASP A 144 4.49 -4.13 -25.32
CA ASP A 144 4.75 -5.56 -25.56
C ASP A 144 6.14 -6.00 -25.09
N ASN A 145 7.06 -5.06 -24.86
CA ASN A 145 8.42 -5.33 -24.40
C ASN A 145 8.77 -4.55 -23.12
N VAL A 146 8.19 -4.98 -22.00
CA VAL A 146 8.45 -4.40 -20.68
C VAL A 146 9.94 -4.45 -20.30
N ARG A 147 10.69 -5.45 -20.82
CA ARG A 147 12.13 -5.57 -20.60
C ARG A 147 12.91 -4.40 -21.20
N ALA A 148 12.52 -3.95 -22.39
CA ALA A 148 13.15 -2.78 -23.01
C ALA A 148 12.74 -1.46 -22.35
N ALA A 149 11.53 -1.40 -21.79
CA ALA A 149 10.99 -0.21 -21.13
C ALA A 149 11.53 0.01 -19.69
N ALA A 150 11.98 -1.09 -19.03
CA ALA A 150 12.55 -1.04 -17.67
C ALA A 150 13.87 -1.81 -17.56
N PRO A 151 14.94 -1.41 -18.29
CA PRO A 151 16.19 -2.17 -18.37
C PRO A 151 16.88 -2.36 -17.03
N ASP A 152 16.82 -1.37 -16.14
CA ASP A 152 17.43 -1.42 -14.81
C ASP A 152 16.78 -2.48 -13.91
N VAL A 153 15.46 -2.66 -14.05
CA VAL A 153 14.73 -3.71 -13.32
C VAL A 153 15.14 -5.08 -13.84
N PHE A 154 15.18 -5.26 -15.15
CA PHE A 154 15.54 -6.55 -15.75
C PHE A 154 17.02 -6.92 -15.58
N ALA A 155 17.91 -5.95 -15.44
CA ALA A 155 19.29 -6.23 -15.04
C ALA A 155 19.40 -6.96 -13.68
N MET A 156 18.47 -6.68 -12.76
CA MET A 156 18.39 -7.40 -11.48
C MET A 156 17.96 -8.87 -11.67
N PHE A 157 17.08 -9.14 -12.64
CA PHE A 157 16.71 -10.51 -12.99
C PHE A 157 17.90 -11.28 -13.60
N ASP A 158 18.66 -10.65 -14.50
CA ASP A 158 19.85 -11.26 -15.10
C ASP A 158 20.92 -11.55 -14.02
N GLN A 159 21.07 -10.65 -13.06
CA GLN A 159 21.95 -10.85 -11.92
C GLN A 159 21.45 -12.00 -11.03
N ALA A 160 20.16 -12.07 -10.70
CA ALA A 160 19.61 -13.13 -9.87
C ALA A 160 19.67 -14.51 -10.55
N LEU A 161 19.44 -14.57 -11.87
CA LEU A 161 19.59 -15.79 -12.68
C LEU A 161 21.03 -16.30 -12.67
N SER A 162 22.01 -15.39 -12.82
CA SER A 162 23.45 -15.78 -12.91
C SER A 162 24.04 -16.12 -11.56
N SER A 163 23.66 -15.44 -10.48
CA SER A 163 24.20 -15.63 -9.12
C SER A 163 23.46 -16.70 -8.32
N ALA A 164 22.25 -17.09 -8.74
CA ALA A 164 21.32 -17.92 -7.97
C ALA A 164 21.02 -17.37 -6.56
N GLN A 165 21.11 -16.04 -6.39
CA GLN A 165 20.87 -15.34 -5.13
C GLN A 165 19.81 -14.26 -5.31
N ALA A 166 19.09 -13.95 -4.23
CA ALA A 166 18.14 -12.87 -4.24
C ALA A 166 18.84 -11.51 -4.34
N VAL A 167 18.32 -10.63 -5.22
CA VAL A 167 18.80 -9.26 -5.43
C VAL A 167 17.71 -8.30 -4.96
N LYS A 168 18.06 -7.34 -4.11
CA LYS A 168 17.14 -6.33 -3.60
C LYS A 168 17.72 -4.94 -3.82
N LYS A 169 16.88 -4.00 -4.24
CA LYS A 169 17.26 -2.61 -4.45
C LYS A 169 16.06 -1.70 -4.27
N THR A 170 16.28 -0.54 -3.60
CA THR A 170 15.31 0.55 -3.60
C THR A 170 15.77 1.60 -4.60
N VAL A 171 14.87 2.02 -5.49
CA VAL A 171 15.14 3.01 -6.55
C VAL A 171 14.09 4.11 -6.46
N TRP A 172 14.55 5.37 -6.53
CA TRP A 172 13.67 6.53 -6.64
C TRP A 172 13.36 6.82 -8.11
N GLN A 173 12.07 6.89 -8.44
CA GLN A 173 11.58 7.29 -9.75
C GLN A 173 10.72 8.56 -9.58
N GLY A 174 11.35 9.72 -9.74
CA GLY A 174 10.74 10.99 -9.35
C GLY A 174 10.47 11.02 -7.85
N ASP A 175 9.21 11.20 -7.46
CA ASP A 175 8.77 11.26 -6.06
C ASP A 175 8.36 9.91 -5.46
N VAL A 176 8.47 8.82 -6.22
CA VAL A 176 8.07 7.46 -5.81
C VAL A 176 9.29 6.61 -5.53
N ALA A 177 9.35 5.99 -4.34
CA ALA A 177 10.37 5.02 -3.95
C ALA A 177 9.86 3.61 -4.22
N LEU A 178 10.48 2.90 -5.15
CA LEU A 178 10.15 1.53 -5.50
C LEU A 178 11.16 0.56 -4.88
N HIS A 179 10.68 -0.37 -4.07
CA HIS A 179 11.48 -1.48 -3.59
C HIS A 179 11.30 -2.67 -4.53
N ILE A 180 12.40 -3.12 -5.14
CA ILE A 180 12.43 -4.22 -6.09
C ILE A 180 13.19 -5.37 -5.43
N SER A 181 12.53 -6.53 -5.31
CA SER A 181 13.12 -7.75 -4.78
C SER A 181 12.97 -8.89 -5.79
N VAL A 182 14.07 -9.36 -6.33
CA VAL A 182 14.12 -10.47 -7.30
C VAL A 182 14.70 -11.70 -6.63
N SER A 183 13.97 -12.82 -6.67
CA SER A 183 14.38 -14.08 -6.08
C SER A 183 14.39 -15.19 -7.12
N PRO A 184 15.44 -16.03 -7.16
CA PRO A 184 15.51 -17.17 -8.07
C PRO A 184 14.52 -18.26 -7.63
N LEU A 185 13.93 -18.94 -8.60
CA LEU A 185 13.13 -20.14 -8.42
C LEU A 185 14.01 -21.36 -8.62
N LEU A 186 14.20 -22.12 -7.55
CA LEU A 186 15.09 -23.27 -7.52
C LEU A 186 14.29 -24.59 -7.51
N LEU A 187 14.71 -25.56 -8.29
CA LEU A 187 14.29 -26.95 -8.13
C LEU A 187 14.96 -27.58 -6.89
N GLN A 188 14.44 -28.72 -6.46
CA GLN A 188 15.07 -29.50 -5.38
C GLN A 188 16.51 -29.90 -5.69
N SER A 189 16.89 -29.93 -6.98
CA SER A 189 18.27 -30.17 -7.46
C SER A 189 19.21 -28.99 -7.28
N GLY A 190 18.70 -27.79 -6.92
CA GLY A 190 19.46 -26.54 -6.88
C GLY A 190 19.56 -25.82 -8.23
N GLU A 191 18.96 -26.33 -9.29
CA GLU A 191 18.93 -25.70 -10.61
C GLU A 191 17.94 -24.52 -10.64
N VAL A 192 18.36 -23.39 -11.23
CA VAL A 192 17.52 -22.20 -11.40
C VAL A 192 16.58 -22.40 -12.58
N THR A 193 15.26 -22.42 -12.33
CA THR A 193 14.23 -22.56 -13.37
C THR A 193 13.67 -21.22 -13.84
N GLY A 194 13.99 -20.14 -13.12
CA GLY A 194 13.54 -18.78 -13.42
C GLY A 194 13.74 -17.86 -12.22
N CYS A 195 13.17 -16.66 -12.30
CA CYS A 195 13.13 -15.72 -11.19
C CYS A 195 11.75 -15.11 -11.05
N VAL A 196 11.41 -14.73 -9.81
CA VAL A 196 10.26 -13.90 -9.53
C VAL A 196 10.72 -12.59 -8.90
N GLY A 197 10.22 -11.47 -9.43
CA GLY A 197 10.46 -10.13 -8.91
C GLY A 197 9.18 -9.52 -8.35
N ILE A 198 9.28 -8.85 -7.22
CA ILE A 198 8.23 -8.08 -6.59
C ILE A 198 8.66 -6.61 -6.61
N VAL A 199 7.78 -5.74 -7.06
CA VAL A 199 7.95 -4.29 -7.09
C VAL A 199 6.90 -3.68 -6.17
N SER A 200 7.33 -3.03 -5.09
CA SER A 200 6.46 -2.44 -4.07
C SER A 200 6.72 -0.94 -3.97
N ASP A 201 5.66 -0.13 -3.86
CA ASP A 201 5.77 1.28 -3.50
C ASP A 201 6.04 1.40 -2.00
N VAL A 202 7.23 1.86 -1.67
CA VAL A 202 7.68 2.09 -0.28
C VAL A 202 7.85 3.58 0.03
N THR A 203 7.27 4.46 -0.78
CA THR A 203 7.47 5.92 -0.68
C THR A 203 7.13 6.45 0.72
N SER A 204 6.01 6.03 1.28
CA SER A 204 5.59 6.46 2.62
C SER A 204 6.54 5.95 3.71
N ALA A 205 7.01 4.71 3.61
CA ALA A 205 7.95 4.13 4.55
C ALA A 205 9.34 4.78 4.48
N GLU A 206 9.86 5.01 3.26
CA GLU A 206 11.15 5.68 3.05
C GLU A 206 11.11 7.14 3.49
N ARG A 207 10.02 7.88 3.21
CA ARG A 207 9.84 9.26 3.70
C ARG A 207 9.79 9.32 5.22
N LEU A 208 9.08 8.38 5.87
CA LEU A 208 9.04 8.30 7.33
C LEU A 208 10.42 8.00 7.92
N GLU A 209 11.15 7.06 7.35
CA GLU A 209 12.51 6.69 7.79
C GLU A 209 13.50 7.85 7.57
N GLN A 210 13.40 8.57 6.44
CA GLN A 210 14.20 9.76 6.20
C GLN A 210 13.90 10.86 7.21
N THR A 211 12.62 11.14 7.45
CA THR A 211 12.19 12.12 8.49
C THR A 211 12.73 11.75 9.86
N ARG A 212 12.74 10.46 10.19
CA ARG A 212 13.31 9.96 11.45
C ARG A 212 14.82 10.16 11.53
N ARG A 213 15.55 9.88 10.45
CA ARG A 213 17.02 10.10 10.38
C ARG A 213 17.34 11.57 10.52
N ASP A 214 16.63 12.44 9.79
CA ASP A 214 16.82 13.88 9.84
C ASP A 214 16.49 14.42 11.25
N TYR A 215 15.46 13.92 11.91
CA TYR A 215 15.15 14.26 13.29
C TYR A 215 16.30 13.92 14.24
N VAL A 216 16.85 12.70 14.19
CA VAL A 216 17.97 12.29 15.04
C VAL A 216 19.23 13.12 14.77
N ALA A 217 19.52 13.40 13.50
CA ALA A 217 20.66 14.22 13.09
C ALA A 217 20.52 15.65 13.62
N ASN A 218 19.34 16.27 13.46
CA ASN A 218 19.05 17.64 13.93
C ASN A 218 19.10 17.74 15.46
N VAL A 219 18.52 16.77 16.19
CA VAL A 219 18.64 16.68 17.65
C VAL A 219 20.10 16.66 18.09
N SER A 220 20.89 15.77 17.47
CA SER A 220 22.31 15.63 17.81
C SER A 220 23.09 16.93 17.55
N HIS A 221 22.77 17.65 16.49
CA HIS A 221 23.40 18.92 16.15
C HIS A 221 23.02 20.03 17.12
N GLU A 222 21.70 20.21 17.42
CA GLU A 222 21.21 21.25 18.33
C GLU A 222 21.61 21.01 19.79
N LEU A 223 21.91 19.77 20.20
CA LEU A 223 22.48 19.44 21.50
C LEU A 223 24.01 19.68 21.54
N ARG A 224 24.72 19.35 20.48
CA ARG A 224 26.20 19.46 20.44
C ARG A 224 26.69 20.90 20.51
N THR A 225 26.01 21.82 19.82
CA THR A 225 26.42 23.24 19.73
C THR A 225 26.53 23.91 21.11
N PRO A 226 25.47 23.94 21.98
CA PRO A 226 25.58 24.55 23.30
C PRO A 226 26.54 23.81 24.22
N LEU A 227 26.63 22.48 24.15
CA LEU A 227 27.58 21.68 24.93
C LEU A 227 29.03 22.05 24.59
N THR A 228 29.35 22.20 23.31
CA THR A 228 30.69 22.62 22.86
C THR A 228 31.01 24.04 23.30
N ALA A 229 30.05 24.95 23.20
CA ALA A 229 30.21 26.35 23.68
C ALA A 229 30.44 26.40 25.21
N MET A 230 29.62 25.71 25.98
CA MET A 230 29.81 25.64 27.44
C MET A 230 31.18 25.05 27.83
N ARG A 231 31.59 23.95 27.14
CA ARG A 231 32.90 23.32 27.38
C ARG A 231 34.04 24.27 27.08
N ALA A 232 33.99 24.97 25.94
CA ALA A 232 35.02 25.97 25.55
C ALA A 232 35.16 27.12 26.55
N LEU A 233 34.09 27.46 27.29
CA LEU A 233 34.11 28.50 28.32
C LEU A 233 34.57 27.98 29.67
N ILE A 234 34.22 26.75 30.05
CA ILE A 234 34.54 26.13 31.33
C ILE A 234 36.03 25.69 31.36
N GLU A 235 36.59 25.20 30.24
CA GLU A 235 37.99 24.74 30.22
C GLU A 235 38.99 25.84 30.61
N PRO A 236 38.96 27.07 30.06
CA PRO A 236 39.81 28.17 30.48
C PRO A 236 39.60 28.63 31.92
N LEU A 237 38.35 28.54 32.41
CA LEU A 237 38.01 28.84 33.81
C LEU A 237 38.69 27.88 34.78
N ARG A 238 38.60 26.55 34.48
CA ARG A 238 39.24 25.48 35.20
C ARG A 238 40.75 25.60 35.23
N ASP A 239 41.33 25.95 34.10
CA ASP A 239 42.79 26.04 33.95
C ASP A 239 43.38 27.37 34.49
N GLY A 240 42.54 28.18 35.16
CA GLY A 240 42.96 29.43 35.82
C GLY A 240 43.38 30.55 34.87
N LEU A 241 43.01 30.44 33.57
CA LEU A 241 43.33 31.43 32.55
C LEU A 241 42.49 32.71 32.66
N VAL A 242 41.33 32.64 33.32
CA VAL A 242 40.43 33.77 33.57
C VAL A 242 40.82 34.46 34.87
N LYS A 243 41.37 35.67 34.77
CA LYS A 243 41.99 36.34 35.90
C LYS A 243 41.08 37.36 36.61
N THR A 244 40.09 37.94 35.90
CA THR A 244 39.23 38.95 36.51
C THR A 244 37.88 38.37 36.93
N GLU A 245 37.27 38.94 37.97
CA GLU A 245 35.97 38.51 38.48
C GLU A 245 34.86 38.85 37.48
N GLU A 246 34.96 39.96 36.77
CA GLU A 246 34.00 40.34 35.72
C GLU A 246 33.97 39.32 34.59
N GLN A 247 35.15 38.84 34.14
CA GLN A 247 35.23 37.80 33.10
C GLN A 247 34.64 36.48 33.61
N ARG A 248 34.86 36.11 34.87
CA ARG A 248 34.27 34.90 35.45
C ARG A 248 32.75 35.01 35.48
N GLN A 249 32.22 36.13 35.91
CA GLN A 249 30.78 36.36 35.97
C GLN A 249 30.16 36.31 34.57
N GLN A 250 30.78 36.93 33.55
CA GLN A 250 30.31 36.82 32.18
C GLN A 250 30.27 35.38 31.67
N ILE A 251 31.27 34.55 32.00
CA ILE A 251 31.29 33.15 31.64
C ILE A 251 30.15 32.39 32.32
N TYR A 252 29.93 32.62 33.64
CA TYR A 252 28.83 32.00 34.36
C TYR A 252 27.47 32.35 33.76
N ASP A 253 27.26 33.62 33.37
CA ASP A 253 26.02 34.07 32.74
C ASP A 253 25.79 33.42 31.38
N VAL A 254 26.85 33.23 30.58
CA VAL A 254 26.76 32.54 29.31
C VAL A 254 26.44 31.03 29.54
N VAL A 255 27.17 30.39 30.44
CA VAL A 255 26.94 28.96 30.73
C VAL A 255 25.53 28.73 31.29
N LEU A 256 25.04 29.61 32.14
CA LEU A 256 23.67 29.54 32.66
C LEU A 256 22.64 29.69 31.53
N ARG A 257 22.82 30.67 30.63
CA ARG A 257 21.93 30.86 29.48
C ARG A 257 21.91 29.64 28.55
N GLU A 258 23.08 29.06 28.25
CA GLU A 258 23.14 27.87 27.40
C GLU A 258 22.54 26.62 28.08
N THR A 259 22.70 26.50 29.43
CA THR A 259 22.06 25.45 30.21
C THR A 259 20.54 25.57 30.17
N MET A 260 19.99 26.76 30.37
CA MET A 260 18.56 27.04 30.30
C MET A 260 18.01 26.79 28.87
N ARG A 261 18.79 27.14 27.83
CA ARG A 261 18.44 26.86 26.46
C ARG A 261 18.38 25.35 26.18
N LEU A 262 19.36 24.58 26.69
CA LEU A 262 19.40 23.13 26.56
C LEU A 262 18.23 22.47 27.27
N SER A 263 17.92 22.93 28.49
CA SER A 263 16.77 22.43 29.26
C SER A 263 15.45 22.66 28.52
N ARG A 264 15.23 23.85 27.94
CA ARG A 264 14.05 24.12 27.09
C ARG A 264 14.02 23.22 25.86
N LEU A 265 15.13 23.04 25.17
CA LEU A 265 15.20 22.15 23.99
C LEU A 265 14.81 20.72 24.33
N VAL A 266 15.30 20.17 25.45
CA VAL A 266 14.95 18.82 25.91
C VAL A 266 13.46 18.72 26.26
N ASN A 267 12.90 19.72 26.95
CA ASN A 267 11.48 19.74 27.31
C ASN A 267 10.60 19.84 26.06
N ASP A 268 10.95 20.69 25.07
CA ASP A 268 10.26 20.83 23.80
C ASP A 268 10.24 19.50 23.04
N MET A 269 11.37 18.78 23.01
CA MET A 269 11.46 17.45 22.38
C MET A 269 10.57 16.40 23.07
N LEU A 270 10.59 16.36 24.41
CA LEU A 270 9.77 15.43 25.17
C LEU A 270 8.28 15.73 24.98
N GLU A 271 7.92 17.01 24.94
CA GLU A 271 6.54 17.43 24.71
C GLU A 271 6.08 17.06 23.30
N LEU A 272 6.87 17.37 22.28
CA LEU A 272 6.57 16.99 20.89
C LEU A 272 6.42 15.46 20.74
N SER A 273 7.30 14.69 21.38
CA SER A 273 7.22 13.23 21.40
C SER A 273 5.93 12.72 22.04
N ARG A 274 5.50 13.32 23.15
CA ARG A 274 4.23 12.96 23.83
C ARG A 274 3.00 13.33 22.99
N LEU A 275 3.02 14.49 22.34
CA LEU A 275 1.95 14.89 21.42
C LEU A 275 1.83 13.89 20.27
N GLN A 276 2.93 13.47 19.63
CA GLN A 276 2.92 12.57 18.48
C GLN A 276 2.57 11.12 18.79
N SER A 277 2.93 10.65 20.00
CA SER A 277 2.54 9.29 20.43
C SER A 277 1.08 9.20 20.87
N GLY A 278 0.32 10.31 20.87
CA GLY A 278 -1.05 10.35 21.37
C GLY A 278 -1.17 10.14 22.88
N THR A 279 -0.03 10.13 23.60
CA THR A 279 0.01 9.92 25.05
C THR A 279 -0.20 11.22 25.86
N ALA A 280 -0.16 12.38 25.17
CA ALA A 280 -0.51 13.64 25.78
C ALA A 280 -2.03 13.68 26.05
N SER A 281 -2.44 13.62 27.30
CA SER A 281 -3.84 13.82 27.68
C SER A 281 -4.20 15.29 27.47
N LEU A 282 -4.81 15.61 26.33
CA LEU A 282 -5.37 16.92 26.04
C LEU A 282 -6.84 16.92 26.46
N SER A 283 -7.10 17.02 27.77
CA SER A 283 -8.48 17.17 28.25
C SER A 283 -9.06 18.48 27.70
N ARG A 284 -10.17 18.37 26.98
CA ARG A 284 -10.89 19.52 26.46
C ARG A 284 -11.99 19.93 27.45
N SER A 285 -12.24 21.22 27.56
CA SER A 285 -13.31 21.79 28.36
C SER A 285 -13.88 23.02 27.67
N VAL A 286 -15.07 23.42 28.10
CA VAL A 286 -15.64 24.72 27.71
C VAL A 286 -14.96 25.79 28.54
N PHE A 287 -14.40 26.81 27.90
CA PHE A 287 -13.82 27.96 28.59
C PHE A 287 -14.08 29.27 27.83
N ALA A 288 -14.09 30.38 28.57
CA ALA A 288 -14.14 31.70 27.98
C ALA A 288 -12.72 32.14 27.57
N PRO A 289 -12.46 32.45 26.28
CA PRO A 289 -11.11 32.79 25.83
C PRO A 289 -10.67 34.21 26.27
N LEU A 290 -11.59 35.13 26.54
CA LEU A 290 -11.28 36.52 26.85
C LEU A 290 -10.38 36.71 28.09
N PRO A 291 -10.58 36.04 29.24
CA PRO A 291 -9.70 36.15 30.38
C PRO A 291 -8.26 35.70 30.07
N LEU A 292 -8.11 34.68 29.27
CA LEU A 292 -6.82 34.20 28.80
C LEU A 292 -6.12 35.25 27.94
N PHE A 293 -6.84 35.83 26.99
CA PHE A 293 -6.29 36.87 26.06
C PHE A 293 -5.90 38.14 26.85
N ASN A 294 -6.70 38.53 27.84
CA ASN A 294 -6.38 39.67 28.73
C ASN A 294 -5.10 39.43 29.54
N LEU A 295 -4.89 38.23 30.11
CA LEU A 295 -3.67 37.86 30.79
C LEU A 295 -2.44 37.95 29.86
N ILE A 296 -2.60 37.48 28.63
CA ILE A 296 -1.56 37.58 27.58
C ILE A 296 -1.28 39.02 27.25
N HIS A 297 -2.34 39.83 27.07
CA HIS A 297 -2.20 41.27 26.81
C HIS A 297 -1.39 41.99 27.88
N GLU A 298 -1.73 41.81 29.16
CA GLU A 298 -1.00 42.41 30.29
C GLU A 298 0.51 42.01 30.25
N THR A 299 0.79 40.73 30.07
CA THR A 299 2.15 40.21 30.06
C THR A 299 2.97 40.79 28.89
N TYR A 300 2.43 40.80 27.67
CA TYR A 300 3.16 41.22 26.51
C TYR A 300 3.17 42.75 26.27
N SER A 301 2.30 43.50 26.93
CA SER A 301 2.39 44.97 26.92
C SER A 301 3.66 45.48 27.60
N ALA A 302 4.01 44.90 28.76
CA ALA A 302 5.27 45.22 29.44
C ALA A 302 6.47 44.77 28.58
N TYR A 303 6.37 43.60 27.92
CA TYR A 303 7.43 43.09 27.05
C TYR A 303 7.67 44.00 25.83
N ALA A 304 6.58 44.53 25.24
CA ALA A 304 6.66 45.45 24.11
C ALA A 304 7.39 46.76 24.42
N GLU A 305 7.19 47.32 25.65
CA GLU A 305 7.91 48.51 26.10
C GLU A 305 9.43 48.24 26.20
N ASP A 306 9.81 47.09 26.77
CA ASP A 306 11.24 46.70 26.90
C ASP A 306 11.94 46.56 25.55
N TYR A 307 11.22 46.12 24.48
CA TYR A 307 11.74 45.93 23.13
C TYR A 307 11.50 47.14 22.20
N GLN A 308 10.93 48.24 22.70
CA GLN A 308 10.57 49.43 21.92
C GLN A 308 9.69 49.10 20.71
N GLN A 309 8.73 48.18 20.90
CA GLN A 309 7.76 47.77 19.90
C GLN A 309 6.36 48.17 20.34
N THR A 310 5.41 48.23 19.42
CA THR A 310 4.02 48.52 19.73
C THR A 310 3.20 47.24 19.77
N PHE A 311 2.50 46.95 20.88
CA PHE A 311 1.57 45.85 20.96
C PHE A 311 0.13 46.33 20.82
N VAL A 312 -0.57 45.88 19.80
CA VAL A 312 -1.96 46.22 19.54
C VAL A 312 -2.85 45.03 19.94
N TYR A 313 -3.84 45.30 20.78
CA TYR A 313 -4.80 44.33 21.25
C TYR A 313 -6.19 44.65 20.69
N ASP A 314 -6.68 43.83 19.74
CA ASP A 314 -7.93 43.98 19.02
C ASP A 314 -8.80 42.76 19.25
N VAL A 315 -9.32 42.63 20.47
CA VAL A 315 -10.15 41.48 20.90
C VAL A 315 -11.44 42.00 21.48
N PRO A 316 -12.60 41.61 20.91
CA PRO A 316 -13.91 42.03 21.41
C PRO A 316 -14.25 41.44 22.79
N GLU A 317 -14.97 42.19 23.60
CA GLU A 317 -15.38 41.77 24.95
C GLU A 317 -16.43 40.66 24.95
N ASP A 318 -17.18 40.49 23.86
CA ASP A 318 -18.31 39.58 23.70
C ASP A 318 -17.95 38.24 23.02
N LEU A 319 -16.68 37.81 23.08
CA LEU A 319 -16.26 36.55 22.51
C LEU A 319 -17.02 35.37 23.15
N PRO A 320 -17.54 34.44 22.33
CA PRO A 320 -18.23 33.26 22.82
C PRO A 320 -17.27 32.29 23.52
N SER A 321 -17.79 31.46 24.44
CA SER A 321 -17.05 30.35 25.03
C SER A 321 -16.70 29.33 23.95
N VAL A 322 -15.51 28.73 24.08
CA VAL A 322 -14.95 27.79 23.12
C VAL A 322 -14.70 26.42 23.75
N TRP A 323 -14.66 25.40 22.91
CA TRP A 323 -14.35 24.03 23.29
C TRP A 323 -12.88 23.73 23.03
N GLY A 324 -12.07 23.58 24.06
CA GLY A 324 -10.61 23.37 23.92
C GLY A 324 -9.92 23.13 25.24
N ASN A 325 -8.64 23.41 25.26
CA ASN A 325 -7.79 23.34 26.46
C ASN A 325 -7.15 24.72 26.71
N PRO A 326 -7.49 25.43 27.80
CA PRO A 326 -7.00 26.79 28.05
C PRO A 326 -5.46 26.85 28.18
N ASP A 327 -4.83 25.89 28.86
CA ASP A 327 -3.37 25.89 29.04
C ASP A 327 -2.63 25.71 27.72
N ARG A 328 -3.16 24.83 26.86
CA ARG A 328 -2.59 24.59 25.53
C ARG A 328 -2.83 25.76 24.56
N THR A 329 -3.98 26.39 24.65
CA THR A 329 -4.28 27.62 23.90
C THR A 329 -3.32 28.74 24.32
N GLN A 330 -3.10 28.89 25.63
CA GLN A 330 -2.11 29.84 26.17
C GLN A 330 -0.70 29.55 25.62
N GLN A 331 -0.29 28.31 25.64
CA GLN A 331 1.02 27.89 25.14
C GLN A 331 1.20 28.24 23.64
N VAL A 332 0.17 27.98 22.82
CA VAL A 332 0.21 28.36 21.39
C VAL A 332 0.36 29.87 21.22
N LEU A 333 -0.42 30.66 21.96
CA LEU A 333 -0.31 32.12 21.92
C LEU A 333 1.07 32.61 22.31
N ILE A 334 1.65 32.08 23.39
CA ILE A 334 3.01 32.42 23.83
C ILE A 334 4.01 32.14 22.70
N VAL A 335 3.95 30.95 22.09
CA VAL A 335 4.88 30.61 20.98
C VAL A 335 4.73 31.58 19.81
N LEU A 336 3.49 31.95 19.44
CA LEU A 336 3.25 32.85 18.32
C LEU A 336 3.70 34.28 18.64
N LEU A 337 3.40 34.77 19.82
CA LEU A 337 3.81 36.12 20.25
C LEU A 337 5.33 36.23 20.45
N ASP A 338 5.98 35.24 21.08
CA ASP A 338 7.44 35.20 21.17
C ASP A 338 8.11 35.28 19.80
N ASN A 339 7.56 34.56 18.81
CA ASN A 339 8.07 34.65 17.44
C ASN A 339 7.79 36.04 16.83
N ALA A 340 6.59 36.58 16.98
CA ALA A 340 6.22 37.88 16.46
C ALA A 340 7.15 39.00 16.99
N PHE A 341 7.31 39.06 18.31
CA PHE A 341 8.20 40.06 18.95
C PHE A 341 9.67 39.88 18.57
N LYS A 342 10.12 38.62 18.49
CA LYS A 342 11.50 38.29 18.13
C LYS A 342 11.89 38.73 16.71
N TYR A 343 10.97 38.60 15.75
CA TYR A 343 11.25 38.88 14.34
C TYR A 343 10.77 40.26 13.89
N THR A 344 10.18 41.04 14.77
CA THR A 344 9.80 42.42 14.55
C THR A 344 10.95 43.35 15.01
N PRO A 345 11.42 44.30 14.18
CA PRO A 345 12.43 45.26 14.58
C PRO A 345 11.88 46.32 15.57
N GLU A 346 12.76 47.07 16.21
CA GLU A 346 12.39 48.21 17.04
C GLU A 346 11.50 49.20 16.25
N GLY A 347 10.47 49.72 16.90
CA GLY A 347 9.44 50.57 16.28
C GLY A 347 8.38 49.80 15.47
N GLY A 348 8.50 48.46 15.33
CA GLY A 348 7.50 47.65 14.65
C GLY A 348 6.27 47.41 15.51
N VAL A 349 5.25 46.76 14.91
CA VAL A 349 3.94 46.50 15.49
C VAL A 349 3.66 45.01 15.52
N VAL A 350 3.23 44.53 16.68
CA VAL A 350 2.65 43.16 16.85
C VAL A 350 1.19 43.33 17.25
N THR A 351 0.31 42.63 16.57
CA THR A 351 -1.14 42.71 16.80
C THR A 351 -1.69 41.32 17.19
N LEU A 352 -2.40 41.24 18.32
CA LEU A 352 -3.24 40.11 18.67
C LEU A 352 -4.69 40.48 18.40
N SER A 353 -5.37 39.75 17.52
CA SER A 353 -6.78 39.97 17.22
C SER A 353 -7.55 38.67 17.29
N ALA A 354 -8.83 38.74 17.69
CA ALA A 354 -9.73 37.61 17.70
C ALA A 354 -11.12 38.05 17.23
N CYS A 355 -11.82 37.20 16.47
CA CYS A 355 -13.20 37.45 16.06
C CYS A 355 -13.96 36.13 15.93
N ALA A 356 -15.26 36.17 16.22
CA ALA A 356 -16.16 35.03 15.98
C ALA A 356 -16.53 35.01 14.49
N GLU A 357 -16.25 33.89 13.81
CA GLU A 357 -16.54 33.66 12.38
C GLU A 357 -17.28 32.32 12.23
N GLY A 358 -18.60 32.33 12.09
CA GLY A 358 -19.42 31.11 11.99
C GLY A 358 -19.41 30.32 13.29
N ASP A 359 -18.88 29.11 13.28
CA ASP A 359 -18.80 28.18 14.42
C ASP A 359 -17.42 28.17 15.13
N VAL A 360 -16.53 29.10 14.76
CA VAL A 360 -15.19 29.21 15.34
C VAL A 360 -14.89 30.64 15.80
N VAL A 361 -14.04 30.76 16.82
CA VAL A 361 -13.31 31.97 17.13
C VAL A 361 -11.99 31.89 16.38
N ARG A 362 -11.73 32.84 15.46
CA ARG A 362 -10.50 32.96 14.73
C ARG A 362 -9.55 33.90 15.44
N VAL A 363 -8.38 33.40 15.79
CA VAL A 363 -7.34 34.16 16.51
C VAL A 363 -6.17 34.41 15.54
N ARG A 364 -5.70 35.66 15.47
CA ARG A 364 -4.61 36.09 14.59
C ARG A 364 -3.53 36.81 15.39
N VAL A 365 -2.29 36.38 15.20
CA VAL A 365 -1.10 37.11 15.66
C VAL A 365 -0.38 37.61 14.42
N ARG A 366 -0.36 38.93 14.26
CA ARG A 366 0.23 39.60 13.11
C ARG A 366 1.43 40.44 13.58
N ASP A 367 2.52 40.38 12.81
CA ASP A 367 3.70 41.19 12.99
C ASP A 367 4.00 42.02 11.74
N THR A 368 4.79 43.11 11.92
CA THR A 368 5.36 43.90 10.83
C THR A 368 6.85 43.66 10.67
N GLY A 369 7.28 42.46 10.93
CA GLY A 369 8.66 42.02 10.94
C GLY A 369 9.25 41.76 9.55
N VAL A 370 10.32 40.98 9.51
CA VAL A 370 11.07 40.66 8.30
C VAL A 370 10.29 39.85 7.28
N GLY A 371 9.22 39.18 7.72
CA GLY A 371 8.41 38.29 6.88
C GLY A 371 9.13 36.99 6.52
N ILE A 372 8.40 36.11 5.81
CA ILE A 372 8.84 34.76 5.45
C ILE A 372 8.77 34.63 3.91
N PRO A 373 9.83 34.16 3.23
CA PRO A 373 9.81 33.89 1.81
C PRO A 373 8.76 32.81 1.45
N ALA A 374 8.13 32.93 0.28
CA ALA A 374 7.09 31.99 -0.18
C ALA A 374 7.57 30.53 -0.26
N ALA A 375 8.85 30.31 -0.56
CA ALA A 375 9.45 28.99 -0.61
C ALA A 375 9.53 28.31 0.79
N ASP A 376 9.60 29.12 1.86
CA ASP A 376 9.75 28.64 3.24
C ASP A 376 8.41 28.45 3.94
N LEU A 377 7.32 29.07 3.45
CA LEU A 377 5.99 28.98 4.08
C LEU A 377 5.47 27.54 4.29
N PRO A 378 5.63 26.60 3.37
CA PRO A 378 5.20 25.21 3.59
C PRO A 378 5.95 24.50 4.72
N HIS A 379 7.13 25.02 5.11
CA HIS A 379 8.06 24.37 6.03
C HIS A 379 8.11 25.00 7.41
N VAL A 380 7.44 26.13 7.67
CA VAL A 380 7.57 26.87 8.95
C VAL A 380 7.07 26.07 10.16
N PHE A 381 6.22 25.08 9.94
CA PHE A 381 5.72 24.15 10.98
C PHE A 381 6.55 22.87 11.07
N ASP A 382 7.56 22.69 10.20
CA ASP A 382 8.45 21.54 10.25
C ASP A 382 9.39 21.66 11.46
N ARG A 383 9.77 20.50 12.00
CA ARG A 383 10.66 20.42 13.17
C ARG A 383 12.04 20.93 12.84
N PHE A 384 12.62 21.74 13.72
CA PHE A 384 13.95 22.35 13.57
C PHE A 384 14.09 23.26 12.36
N TYR A 385 12.99 23.58 11.69
CA TYR A 385 13.04 24.48 10.56
C TYR A 385 13.31 25.91 11.00
N LYS A 386 14.21 26.59 10.28
CA LYS A 386 14.57 27.99 10.48
C LYS A 386 14.79 28.61 9.09
N VAL A 387 14.12 29.72 8.81
CA VAL A 387 14.29 30.48 7.55
C VAL A 387 15.74 30.96 7.42
N ASP A 388 16.32 31.46 8.51
CA ASP A 388 17.73 31.85 8.56
C ASP A 388 18.57 30.69 9.12
N LYS A 389 19.38 30.06 8.25
CA LYS A 389 20.30 28.97 8.57
C LYS A 389 21.59 29.47 9.24
N SER A 390 21.77 30.79 9.44
CA SER A 390 22.91 31.30 10.18
C SER A 390 22.85 30.89 11.65
N HIS A 391 23.98 30.48 12.21
CA HIS A 391 24.08 29.99 13.59
C HIS A 391 23.70 31.03 14.68
N HIS A 392 23.33 32.26 14.29
CA HIS A 392 23.00 33.37 15.19
C HIS A 392 21.48 33.50 15.49
N SER A 393 20.61 32.77 14.82
CA SER A 393 19.16 32.85 15.08
C SER A 393 18.82 32.21 16.42
N LYS A 394 18.39 33.03 17.40
CA LYS A 394 17.89 32.59 18.70
C LYS A 394 16.62 31.74 18.52
N GLY A 395 16.64 30.46 18.91
CA GLY A 395 15.45 29.58 18.92
C GLY A 395 15.80 28.13 18.59
N THR A 396 14.93 27.19 19.02
CA THR A 396 15.11 25.75 18.82
C THR A 396 14.55 25.27 17.48
N GLY A 397 13.64 26.03 16.84
CA GLY A 397 12.89 25.58 15.68
C GLY A 397 11.82 24.52 16.00
N LEU A 398 11.49 24.35 17.28
CA LEU A 398 10.46 23.39 17.74
C LEU A 398 9.14 24.08 18.13
N GLY A 399 9.17 25.35 18.52
CA GLY A 399 8.00 26.04 19.05
C GLY A 399 6.80 26.03 18.08
N LEU A 400 6.99 26.45 16.83
CA LEU A 400 5.90 26.43 15.84
C LEU A 400 5.41 25.00 15.53
N ALA A 401 6.30 24.01 15.48
CA ALA A 401 5.92 22.61 15.32
C ALA A 401 5.08 22.10 16.51
N ILE A 402 5.42 22.49 17.74
CA ILE A 402 4.63 22.17 18.93
C ILE A 402 3.25 22.85 18.88
N ALA A 403 3.20 24.15 18.54
CA ALA A 403 1.95 24.88 18.40
C ALA A 403 1.02 24.24 17.36
N TYR A 404 1.56 23.86 16.23
CA TYR A 404 0.84 23.18 15.15
C TYR A 404 0.29 21.81 15.58
N GLU A 405 1.12 20.97 16.24
CA GLU A 405 0.69 19.68 16.76
C GLU A 405 -0.38 19.82 17.87
N ILE A 406 -0.27 20.82 18.74
CA ILE A 406 -1.31 21.13 19.75
C ILE A 406 -2.64 21.43 19.04
N MET A 407 -2.67 22.34 18.07
CA MET A 407 -3.89 22.72 17.34
C MET A 407 -4.48 21.53 16.59
N LYS A 408 -3.66 20.76 15.90
CA LYS A 408 -4.05 19.53 15.22
C LYS A 408 -4.69 18.50 16.16
N HIS A 409 -4.12 18.28 17.33
CA HIS A 409 -4.67 17.38 18.35
C HIS A 409 -5.97 17.92 18.99
N LEU A 410 -6.14 19.23 19.03
CA LEU A 410 -7.39 19.85 19.44
C LEU A 410 -8.43 19.86 18.33
N GLY A 411 -8.13 19.35 17.13
CA GLY A 411 -9.03 19.36 15.97
C GLY A 411 -9.27 20.77 15.44
N GLU A 412 -8.30 21.67 15.63
CA GLU A 412 -8.32 23.07 15.21
C GLU A 412 -7.40 23.29 14.02
N GLU A 413 -7.65 24.31 13.23
CA GLU A 413 -6.83 24.69 12.09
C GLU A 413 -5.77 25.72 12.51
N MET A 414 -4.58 25.62 11.89
CA MET A 414 -3.52 26.61 12.03
C MET A 414 -2.90 26.91 10.66
N SER A 415 -2.71 28.18 10.36
CA SER A 415 -2.19 28.64 9.08
C SER A 415 -1.30 29.88 9.24
N VAL A 416 -0.53 30.18 8.17
CA VAL A 416 0.33 31.36 8.12
C VAL A 416 0.22 32.04 6.76
N THR A 417 0.24 33.35 6.76
CA THR A 417 0.41 34.20 5.57
C THR A 417 1.52 35.18 5.84
N SER A 418 2.42 35.38 4.89
CA SER A 418 3.57 36.28 5.07
C SER A 418 4.10 36.81 3.75
N GLU A 419 4.63 38.02 3.79
CA GLU A 419 5.35 38.64 2.67
C GLU A 419 6.70 39.20 3.18
N PRO A 420 7.83 38.91 2.51
CA PRO A 420 9.12 39.44 2.89
C PRO A 420 9.10 40.98 3.00
N GLY A 421 9.60 41.49 4.13
CA GLY A 421 9.63 42.91 4.43
C GLY A 421 8.30 43.56 4.86
N ARG A 422 7.22 42.79 4.93
CA ARG A 422 5.88 43.26 5.37
C ARG A 422 5.39 42.59 6.65
N GLY A 423 6.05 41.49 7.06
CA GLY A 423 5.70 40.74 8.25
C GLY A 423 4.91 39.49 7.98
N SER A 424 4.44 38.87 9.05
CA SER A 424 3.71 37.59 9.02
C SER A 424 2.39 37.68 9.80
N CYS A 425 1.46 36.80 9.46
CA CYS A 425 0.21 36.63 10.19
C CYS A 425 -0.03 35.15 10.40
N PHE A 426 0.10 34.70 11.65
CA PHE A 426 -0.27 33.36 12.09
C PHE A 426 -1.73 33.37 12.56
N THR A 427 -2.50 32.40 12.09
CA THR A 427 -3.94 32.29 12.38
C THR A 427 -4.24 30.89 12.91
N PHE A 428 -5.05 30.78 13.96
CA PHE A 428 -5.61 29.51 14.39
C PHE A 428 -7.09 29.66 14.78
N THR A 429 -7.80 28.55 14.84
CA THR A 429 -9.22 28.49 15.18
C THR A 429 -9.43 27.91 16.58
N LEU A 430 -10.58 28.23 17.20
CA LEU A 430 -11.11 27.58 18.40
C LEU A 430 -12.62 27.39 18.16
N HIS A 431 -13.10 26.17 18.18
CA HIS A 431 -14.54 25.89 17.98
C HIS A 431 -15.38 26.46 19.11
N ILE A 432 -16.46 27.15 18.74
CA ILE A 432 -17.41 27.71 19.69
C ILE A 432 -18.13 26.56 20.40
N ALA A 433 -18.23 26.62 21.71
CA ALA A 433 -18.96 25.65 22.51
C ALA A 433 -20.46 25.77 22.18
N GLN A 434 -20.99 24.89 21.36
CA GLN A 434 -22.44 24.76 21.16
C GLN A 434 -23.05 24.27 22.46
N GLY A 435 -24.16 24.86 22.89
CA GLY A 435 -24.83 24.62 24.17
C GLY A 435 -24.86 23.14 24.57
N SER A 436 -24.50 22.90 25.80
CA SER A 436 -24.26 21.62 26.43
C SER A 436 -25.42 20.62 26.28
N ALA A 437 -25.40 19.75 25.29
CA ALA A 437 -25.94 18.38 25.33
C ALA A 437 -25.46 17.65 24.08
N GLU A 438 -24.81 16.51 24.23
CA GLU A 438 -24.46 15.57 23.16
C GLU A 438 -23.14 15.79 22.38
N ARG A 439 -22.00 15.88 23.05
CA ARG A 439 -20.73 15.39 22.47
C ARG A 439 -19.86 14.71 23.52
N THR A 440 -20.41 13.69 24.15
CA THR A 440 -19.59 12.65 24.78
C THR A 440 -19.53 11.50 23.80
N ALA A 441 -18.33 11.11 23.40
CA ALA A 441 -18.02 9.96 22.56
C ALA A 441 -18.29 10.08 21.06
N GLU A 442 -17.22 10.50 20.34
CA GLU A 442 -16.77 9.75 19.18
C GLU A 442 -15.35 10.17 18.86
N LEU A 443 -14.40 9.45 19.46
CA LEU A 443 -13.01 9.43 19.00
C LEU A 443 -12.99 8.70 17.66
N PRO A 444 -12.42 9.28 16.59
CA PRO A 444 -12.09 8.48 15.42
C PRO A 444 -11.03 7.47 15.84
N LYS A 445 -11.38 6.18 15.75
CA LYS A 445 -10.42 5.07 15.84
C LYS A 445 -9.39 5.29 14.73
N ALA A 446 -8.12 5.34 15.15
CA ALA A 446 -7.01 5.28 14.22
C ALA A 446 -7.15 4.04 13.31
N PRO A 447 -6.88 4.18 12.00
CA PRO A 447 -6.82 3.02 11.13
C PRO A 447 -5.65 2.13 11.55
N ALA A 448 -5.96 0.82 11.62
CA ALA A 448 -5.03 -0.26 11.93
C ALA A 448 -3.99 -0.45 10.81
#